data_41e1431cd30b803036b68d51c8b5fcb5
#
_entry.id   41e1431cd30b803036b68d51c8b5fcb5
#
_cell.length_a   1.000
_cell.length_b   1.000
_cell.length_c   1.000
_cell.angle_alpha   90.00
_cell.angle_beta   90.00
_cell.angle_gamma   90.00
#
_symmetry.space_group_name_H-M   'P 1'
#
loop_
_entity.id
_entity.type
_entity.pdbx_description
1 polymer ?
#
loop_
_entity_poly.entity_id
_entity_poly.type
_entity_poly.pdbx_seq_one_letter_code
_entity_poly.pdbx_strand_id
1 'polypeptide(L)'
;VRRTFSPDKRTYITQLEMLAAVTTYRAAPAFAHAGVNLARRNVNHWIDNTGTLSGLIHGYARATDLAHMANAFHLTTCGMRTHTWLDYVPSLANIADLPSRGDFELLERLGARRVEVPVVGTADWHGPLAQWIDSAAAASS
;
A
#
# COMPACT_ATOMS: atom_id res chain seq x y z
N VAL A 1 -3.68 11.53 -9.98
CA VAL A 1 -3.26 10.27 -10.59
C VAL A 1 -2.84 10.47 -12.05
N ARG A 2 -3.65 11.17 -12.91
CA ARG A 2 -3.34 11.34 -14.35
C ARG A 2 -2.02 12.08 -14.66
N ARG A 3 -1.48 12.90 -13.75
CA ARG A 3 -0.22 13.65 -13.95
C ARG A 3 1.04 12.88 -13.54
N THR A 4 0.89 11.77 -12.83
CA THR A 4 2.02 10.97 -12.33
C THR A 4 2.46 9.92 -13.36
N PHE A 5 1.55 9.51 -14.23
CA PHE A 5 1.80 8.47 -15.22
C PHE A 5 1.95 9.07 -16.62
N SER A 6 3.07 8.79 -17.29
CA SER A 6 3.29 9.20 -18.68
C SER A 6 2.36 8.41 -19.61
N PRO A 7 1.65 9.06 -20.55
CA PRO A 7 0.77 8.36 -21.47
C PRO A 7 1.49 7.36 -22.41
N ASP A 8 2.81 7.49 -22.53
CA ASP A 8 3.62 6.64 -23.44
C ASP A 8 4.05 5.30 -22.82
N LYS A 9 3.86 5.10 -21.52
CA LYS A 9 4.15 3.82 -20.86
C LYS A 9 2.99 2.85 -21.04
N ARG A 10 3.26 1.69 -21.62
CA ARG A 10 2.23 0.66 -21.89
C ARG A 10 1.78 -0.13 -20.66
N THR A 11 2.56 -0.15 -19.58
CA THR A 11 2.20 -0.87 -18.36
C THR A 11 2.65 -0.11 -17.13
N TYR A 12 1.71 0.13 -16.23
CA TYR A 12 1.95 0.77 -14.93
C TYR A 12 1.69 -0.20 -13.77
N ILE A 13 1.74 -1.50 -14.04
CA ILE A 13 1.35 -2.50 -13.04
C ILE A 13 2.18 -2.37 -11.76
N THR A 14 3.50 -2.24 -11.88
CA THR A 14 4.38 -2.07 -10.73
C THR A 14 4.07 -0.80 -9.93
N GLN A 15 3.78 0.32 -10.63
CA GLN A 15 3.40 1.57 -9.99
C GLN A 15 2.07 1.45 -9.25
N LEU A 16 1.08 0.80 -9.85
CA LEU A 16 -0.23 0.61 -9.24
C LEU A 16 -0.16 -0.32 -8.03
N GLU A 17 0.60 -1.38 -8.11
CA GLU A 17 0.84 -2.30 -6.99
C GLU A 17 1.57 -1.62 -5.83
N MET A 18 2.61 -0.83 -6.14
CA MET A 18 3.32 -0.08 -5.11
C MET A 18 2.44 1.01 -4.49
N LEU A 19 1.60 1.67 -5.29
CA LEU A 19 0.60 2.61 -4.81
C LEU A 19 -0.41 1.93 -3.89
N ALA A 20 -0.87 0.73 -4.24
CA ALA A 20 -1.78 -0.06 -3.40
C ALA A 20 -1.13 -0.38 -2.04
N ALA A 21 0.15 -0.78 -2.03
CA ALA A 21 0.89 -1.02 -0.80
C ALA A 21 0.95 0.23 0.09
N VAL A 22 1.31 1.39 -0.47
CA VAL A 22 1.32 2.67 0.28
C VAL A 22 -0.07 3.01 0.82
N THR A 23 -1.10 2.88 -0.04
CA THR A 23 -2.49 3.20 0.32
C THR A 23 -2.99 2.35 1.48
N THR A 24 -2.62 1.07 1.53
CA THR A 24 -3.00 0.15 2.61
C THR A 24 -2.59 0.70 3.97
N TYR A 25 -1.35 1.18 4.13
CA TYR A 25 -0.89 1.72 5.41
C TYR A 25 -1.41 3.14 5.67
N ARG A 26 -1.59 3.93 4.63
CA ARG A 26 -2.22 5.25 4.75
C ARG A 26 -3.71 5.16 5.15
N ALA A 27 -4.36 4.06 4.83
CA ALA A 27 -5.74 3.77 5.22
C ALA A 27 -5.87 3.20 6.65
N ALA A 28 -4.78 3.07 7.41
CA ALA A 28 -4.80 2.51 8.76
C ALA A 28 -5.85 3.14 9.70
N PRO A 29 -6.14 4.46 9.68
CA PRO A 29 -7.22 5.03 10.47
C PRO A 29 -8.60 4.45 10.10
N ALA A 30 -8.89 4.28 8.81
CA ALA A 30 -10.14 3.68 8.35
C ALA A 30 -10.26 2.21 8.80
N PHE A 31 -9.17 1.46 8.75
CA PHE A 31 -9.13 0.09 9.25
C PHE A 31 -9.31 0.02 10.77
N ALA A 32 -8.73 0.96 11.52
CA ALA A 32 -8.90 1.05 12.99
C ALA A 32 -10.37 1.28 13.36
N HIS A 33 -11.10 2.14 12.65
CA HIS A 33 -12.54 2.32 12.81
C HIS A 33 -13.33 1.03 12.51
N ALA A 34 -12.83 0.20 11.60
CA ALA A 34 -13.41 -1.11 11.31
C ALA A 34 -12.97 -2.21 12.30
N GLY A 35 -12.17 -1.88 13.33
CA GLY A 35 -11.68 -2.81 14.34
C GLY A 35 -10.38 -3.52 13.97
N VAL A 36 -9.67 -3.08 12.92
CA VAL A 36 -8.39 -3.65 12.50
C VAL A 36 -7.28 -2.62 12.72
N ASN A 37 -6.47 -2.82 13.74
CA ASN A 37 -5.35 -1.93 14.03
C ASN A 37 -4.05 -2.48 13.41
N LEU A 38 -3.44 -1.70 12.53
CA LEU A 38 -2.14 -1.99 11.92
C LEU A 38 -0.96 -1.42 12.72
N ALA A 39 -1.18 -0.37 13.52
CA ALA A 39 -0.11 0.28 14.27
C ALA A 39 0.44 -0.62 15.38
N ARG A 40 1.77 -0.61 15.56
CA ARG A 40 2.49 -1.41 16.57
C ARG A 40 2.24 -2.91 16.42
N ARG A 41 2.10 -3.39 15.19
CA ARG A 41 1.84 -4.80 14.86
C ARG A 41 2.92 -5.37 13.94
N ASN A 42 3.04 -6.69 13.96
CA ASN A 42 3.72 -7.43 12.92
C ASN A 42 2.69 -7.73 11.83
N VAL A 43 2.98 -7.34 10.60
CA VAL A 43 2.09 -7.49 9.44
C VAL A 43 2.81 -8.28 8.35
N ASN A 44 2.22 -9.38 7.91
CA ASN A 44 2.66 -10.08 6.71
C ASN A 44 1.93 -9.44 5.51
N HIS A 45 2.70 -8.86 4.60
CA HIS A 45 2.19 -8.21 3.41
C HIS A 45 2.60 -9.01 2.17
N TRP A 46 1.64 -9.66 1.56
CA TRP A 46 1.84 -10.50 0.39
C TRP A 46 1.68 -9.67 -0.89
N ILE A 47 2.63 -9.81 -1.82
CA ILE A 47 2.70 -9.04 -3.07
C ILE A 47 2.92 -10.00 -4.22
N ASP A 48 2.14 -9.88 -5.28
CA ASP A 48 2.24 -10.74 -6.48
C ASP A 48 3.03 -10.10 -7.62
N ASN A 49 3.50 -8.87 -7.45
CA ASN A 49 4.39 -8.18 -8.39
C ASN A 49 5.83 -8.17 -7.86
N THR A 50 6.71 -8.92 -8.52
CA THR A 50 8.12 -9.03 -8.10
C THR A 50 8.89 -7.71 -8.17
N GLY A 51 8.53 -6.81 -9.09
CA GLY A 51 9.13 -5.48 -9.19
C GLY A 51 8.77 -4.59 -7.98
N THR A 52 7.51 -4.62 -7.57
CA THR A 52 7.02 -3.94 -6.37
C THR A 52 7.69 -4.53 -5.12
N LEU A 53 7.67 -5.85 -4.98
CA LEU A 53 8.27 -6.55 -3.85
C LEU A 53 9.75 -6.18 -3.70
N SER A 54 10.51 -6.28 -4.80
CA SER A 54 11.93 -5.92 -4.81
C SER A 54 12.17 -4.47 -4.40
N GLY A 55 11.39 -3.52 -4.97
CA GLY A 55 11.49 -2.10 -4.64
C GLY A 55 11.22 -1.80 -3.17
N LEU A 56 10.21 -2.46 -2.60
CA LEU A 56 9.86 -2.30 -1.19
C LEU A 56 10.88 -2.96 -0.25
N ILE A 57 11.37 -4.15 -0.55
CA ILE A 57 12.39 -4.82 0.28
C ILE A 57 13.69 -4.00 0.30
N HIS A 58 14.14 -3.50 -0.84
CA HIS A 58 15.38 -2.73 -0.92
C HIS A 58 15.22 -1.27 -0.45
N GLY A 59 13.98 -0.76 -0.32
CA GLY A 59 13.70 0.64 -0.04
C GLY A 59 14.12 1.59 -1.16
N TYR A 60 14.37 1.06 -2.36
CA TYR A 60 14.89 1.80 -3.50
C TYR A 60 14.33 1.27 -4.81
N ALA A 61 14.13 2.17 -5.76
CA ALA A 61 13.80 1.85 -7.15
C ALA A 61 14.48 2.87 -8.10
N ARG A 62 14.81 2.45 -9.33
CA ARG A 62 15.46 3.34 -10.32
C ARG A 62 14.51 4.43 -10.84
N ALA A 63 13.23 4.12 -10.98
CA ALA A 63 12.23 5.10 -11.40
C ALA A 63 11.87 5.99 -10.21
N THR A 64 11.87 7.30 -10.43
CA THR A 64 11.66 8.30 -9.37
C THR A 64 10.32 8.15 -8.67
N ASP A 65 9.26 7.86 -9.41
CA ASP A 65 7.93 7.63 -8.87
C ASP A 65 7.89 6.41 -7.94
N LEU A 66 8.52 5.30 -8.34
CA LEU A 66 8.64 4.11 -7.50
C LEU A 66 9.50 4.37 -6.27
N ALA A 67 10.60 5.11 -6.41
CA ALA A 67 11.45 5.47 -5.28
C ALA A 67 10.70 6.31 -4.24
N HIS A 68 9.91 7.29 -4.68
CA HIS A 68 9.08 8.09 -3.78
C HIS A 68 8.03 7.25 -3.06
N MET A 69 7.35 6.35 -3.77
CA MET A 69 6.37 5.44 -3.15
C MET A 69 7.01 4.47 -2.16
N ALA A 70 8.19 3.91 -2.48
CA ALA A 70 8.93 3.05 -1.55
C ALA A 70 9.32 3.82 -0.27
N ASN A 71 9.83 5.04 -0.41
CA ASN A 71 10.11 5.91 0.74
C ASN A 71 8.85 6.20 1.57
N ALA A 72 7.75 6.54 0.91
CA ALA A 72 6.48 6.80 1.59
C ALA A 72 5.99 5.57 2.38
N PHE A 73 6.12 4.37 1.81
CA PHE A 73 5.80 3.11 2.49
C PHE A 73 6.63 2.95 3.78
N HIS A 74 7.95 3.07 3.68
CA HIS A 74 8.84 2.87 4.83
C HIS A 74 8.65 3.94 5.92
N LEU A 75 8.47 5.20 5.53
CA LEU A 75 8.22 6.28 6.49
C LEU A 75 6.88 6.08 7.21
N THR A 76 5.84 5.67 6.49
CA THR A 76 4.52 5.41 7.07
C THR A 76 4.59 4.23 8.04
N THR A 77 5.16 3.10 7.65
CA THR A 77 5.27 1.92 8.50
C THR A 77 6.16 2.17 9.72
N CYS A 78 7.25 2.93 9.55
CA CYS A 78 8.13 3.35 10.64
C CYS A 78 7.39 4.26 11.65
N GLY A 79 6.68 5.28 11.18
CA GLY A 79 5.89 6.19 12.04
C GLY A 79 4.81 5.45 12.81
N MET A 80 4.16 4.47 12.19
CA MET A 80 3.19 3.59 12.83
C MET A 80 3.83 2.55 13.78
N ARG A 81 5.15 2.40 13.77
CA ARG A 81 5.88 1.32 14.47
C ARG A 81 5.37 -0.07 14.05
N THR A 82 5.05 -0.22 12.78
CA THR A 82 4.57 -1.47 12.18
C THR A 82 5.75 -2.22 11.61
N HIS A 83 5.95 -3.46 12.03
CA HIS A 83 6.95 -4.35 11.45
C HIS A 83 6.31 -5.13 10.30
N THR A 84 6.68 -4.78 9.08
CA THR A 84 6.13 -5.41 7.89
C THR A 84 7.08 -6.46 7.35
N TRP A 85 6.62 -7.70 7.28
CA TRP A 85 7.26 -8.77 6.52
C TRP A 85 6.67 -8.78 5.12
N LEU A 86 7.52 -8.59 4.11
CA LEU A 86 7.14 -8.55 2.70
C LEU A 86 7.48 -9.90 2.07
N ASP A 87 6.52 -10.53 1.42
CA ASP A 87 6.72 -11.81 0.76
C ASP A 87 5.93 -11.91 -0.53
N TYR A 88 6.29 -12.88 -1.36
CA TYR A 88 5.66 -13.11 -2.65
C TYR A 88 4.45 -14.03 -2.54
N VAL A 89 3.38 -13.69 -3.26
CA VAL A 89 2.26 -14.57 -3.50
C VAL A 89 2.06 -14.76 -5.01
N PRO A 90 1.90 -16.00 -5.51
CA PRO A 90 1.54 -16.20 -6.91
C PRO A 90 0.19 -15.57 -7.23
N SER A 91 0.05 -14.86 -8.38
CA SER A 91 -1.18 -14.13 -8.73
C SER A 91 -2.44 -15.00 -8.67
N LEU A 92 -2.34 -16.28 -9.05
CA LEU A 92 -3.47 -17.22 -8.95
C LEU A 92 -3.90 -17.54 -7.51
N ALA A 93 -3.03 -17.30 -6.54
CA ALA A 93 -3.30 -17.50 -5.12
C ALA A 93 -3.60 -16.18 -4.38
N ASN A 94 -3.50 -15.03 -5.08
CA ASN A 94 -3.74 -13.72 -4.50
C ASN A 94 -5.24 -13.41 -4.43
N ILE A 95 -5.85 -13.66 -3.27
CA ILE A 95 -7.28 -13.38 -3.05
C ILE A 95 -7.62 -11.88 -3.16
N ALA A 96 -6.64 -10.99 -3.00
CA ALA A 96 -6.83 -9.54 -3.16
C ALA A 96 -7.11 -9.13 -4.62
N ASP A 97 -6.84 -9.98 -5.60
CA ASP A 97 -7.18 -9.76 -7.00
C ASP A 97 -8.68 -9.92 -7.29
N LEU A 98 -9.40 -10.67 -6.47
CA LEU A 98 -10.82 -10.96 -6.70
C LEU A 98 -11.68 -9.68 -6.79
N PRO A 99 -11.57 -8.71 -5.87
CA PRO A 99 -12.34 -7.46 -5.95
C PRO A 99 -12.08 -6.67 -7.22
N SER A 100 -10.87 -6.70 -7.75
CA SER A 100 -10.53 -5.98 -8.98
C SER A 100 -11.27 -6.52 -10.21
N ARG A 101 -11.73 -7.77 -10.13
CA ARG A 101 -12.51 -8.48 -11.16
C ARG A 101 -14.00 -8.50 -10.86
N GLY A 102 -14.44 -7.84 -9.78
CA GLY A 102 -15.83 -7.84 -9.34
C GLY A 102 -16.28 -9.15 -8.69
N ASP A 103 -15.34 -10.04 -8.33
CA ASP A 103 -15.64 -11.29 -7.63
C ASP A 103 -15.48 -11.10 -6.12
N PHE A 104 -16.59 -11.09 -5.41
CA PHE A 104 -16.65 -10.89 -3.96
C PHE A 104 -17.09 -12.15 -3.20
N GLU A 105 -17.57 -13.18 -3.90
CA GLU A 105 -18.19 -14.35 -3.26
C GLU A 105 -17.29 -15.03 -2.23
N LEU A 106 -16.03 -15.30 -2.59
CA LEU A 106 -15.08 -15.91 -1.66
C LEU A 106 -14.80 -15.01 -0.46
N LEU A 107 -14.63 -13.71 -0.68
CA LEU A 107 -14.35 -12.74 0.39
C LEU A 107 -15.53 -12.62 1.36
N GLU A 108 -16.76 -12.60 0.87
CA GLU A 108 -17.97 -12.59 1.70
C GLU A 108 -18.07 -13.87 2.54
N ARG A 109 -17.80 -15.04 1.96
CA ARG A 109 -17.76 -16.32 2.67
C ARG A 109 -16.67 -16.37 3.76
N LEU A 110 -15.55 -15.66 3.56
CA LEU A 110 -14.48 -15.50 4.54
C LEU A 110 -14.79 -14.41 5.60
N GLY A 111 -15.94 -13.76 5.52
CA GLY A 111 -16.35 -12.71 6.44
C GLY A 111 -15.62 -11.38 6.22
N ALA A 112 -15.08 -11.14 5.02
CA ALA A 112 -14.44 -9.87 4.68
C ALA A 112 -15.46 -8.73 4.76
N ARG A 113 -14.99 -7.57 5.22
CA ARG A 113 -15.78 -6.34 5.30
C ARG A 113 -15.21 -5.30 4.38
N ARG A 114 -16.07 -4.65 3.60
CA ARG A 114 -15.69 -3.50 2.79
C ARG A 114 -15.42 -2.29 3.67
N VAL A 115 -14.29 -1.63 3.45
CA VAL A 115 -13.90 -0.39 4.13
C VAL A 115 -13.63 0.67 3.07
N GLU A 116 -14.24 1.84 3.22
CA GLU A 116 -13.93 2.99 2.39
C GLU A 116 -12.57 3.55 2.80
N VAL A 117 -11.67 3.68 1.84
CA VAL A 117 -10.31 4.18 2.08
C VAL A 117 -10.13 5.55 1.40
N PRO A 118 -9.33 6.45 1.99
CA PRO A 118 -9.05 7.73 1.38
C PRO A 118 -8.28 7.54 0.07
N VAL A 119 -8.62 8.35 -0.93
CA VAL A 119 -7.85 8.39 -2.18
C VAL A 119 -6.51 9.07 -1.90
N VAL A 120 -5.42 8.34 -2.10
CA VAL A 120 -4.06 8.86 -1.96
C VAL A 120 -3.72 9.71 -3.19
N GLY A 121 -3.50 11.00 -2.99
CA GLY A 121 -3.11 11.94 -4.04
C GLY A 121 -1.59 11.96 -4.29
N THR A 122 -1.16 12.56 -5.39
CA THR A 122 0.27 12.69 -5.70
C THR A 122 1.03 13.53 -4.68
N ALA A 123 0.37 14.51 -4.06
CA ALA A 123 0.95 15.32 -2.99
C ALA A 123 1.28 14.48 -1.74
N ASP A 124 0.60 13.37 -1.55
CA ASP A 124 0.76 12.52 -0.37
C ASP A 124 2.13 11.83 -0.30
N TRP A 125 2.81 11.57 -1.41
CA TRP A 125 4.16 10.99 -1.44
C TRP A 125 5.25 11.94 -1.96
N HIS A 126 4.86 13.13 -2.42
CA HIS A 126 5.80 14.21 -2.77
C HIS A 126 5.92 15.28 -1.68
N GLY A 127 5.17 15.13 -0.61
CA GLY A 127 5.18 16.06 0.52
C GLY A 127 6.47 16.01 1.35
N PRO A 128 6.67 17.00 2.22
CA PRO A 128 7.78 17.01 3.16
C PRO A 128 7.78 15.77 4.05
N LEU A 129 8.98 15.31 4.44
CA LEU A 129 9.16 14.16 5.32
C LEU A 129 8.34 14.28 6.62
N ALA A 130 8.27 15.46 7.22
CA ALA A 130 7.49 15.71 8.43
C ALA A 130 6.01 15.35 8.25
N GLN A 131 5.42 15.67 7.11
CA GLN A 131 4.01 15.34 6.83
C GLN A 131 3.73 13.83 6.82
N TRP A 132 4.69 13.02 6.35
CA TRP A 132 4.58 11.57 6.37
C TRP A 132 4.65 11.02 7.80
N ILE A 133 5.59 11.55 8.60
CA ILE A 133 5.78 11.16 9.99
C ILE A 133 4.56 11.53 10.83
N ASP A 134 4.06 12.76 10.70
CA ASP A 134 2.91 13.25 11.46
C ASP A 134 1.64 12.46 11.15
N SER A 135 1.37 12.18 9.87
CA SER A 135 0.20 11.40 9.48
C SER A 135 0.30 9.95 9.93
N ALA A 136 1.49 9.36 9.94
CA ALA A 136 1.69 8.00 10.44
C ALA A 136 1.57 7.94 11.97
N ALA A 137 2.04 8.95 12.70
CA ALA A 137 1.87 9.07 14.15
C ALA A 137 0.40 9.21 14.55
N ALA A 138 -0.37 10.03 13.83
CA ALA A 138 -1.81 10.17 14.03
C ALA A 138 -2.59 8.86 13.83
N ALA A 139 -2.17 8.02 12.88
CA ALA A 139 -2.75 6.71 12.64
C ALA A 139 -2.44 5.69 13.75
N SER A 140 -1.49 5.98 14.65
CA SER A 140 -1.05 5.08 15.73
C SER A 140 -1.60 5.47 17.10
N SER A 141 -2.32 6.58 17.20
CA SER A 141 -3.03 7.05 18.39
C SER A 141 -4.39 6.41 18.52
#